data_0699bf4ee774c9f52245e5c8a67a14ff
#
_entry.id   0699bf4ee774c9f52245e5c8a67a14ff
#
_cell.length_a   1.000
_cell.length_b   1.000
_cell.length_c   1.000
_cell.angle_alpha   90.00
_cell.angle_beta   90.00
_cell.angle_gamma   90.00
#
_symmetry.space_group_name_H-M   'P 1'
#
loop_
_entity.id
_entity.type
_entity.pdbx_description
1 polymer ?
#
loop_
_entity_poly.entity_id
_entity_poly.type
_entity_poly.pdbx_seq_one_letter_code
_entity_poly.pdbx_strand_id
1 'polypeptide(L)'
;RAVLSQAEAELLTQQNKQAEAAGILDKTELRAPMSGTVAFLDVKVGEHALLGTVLVRIADESAWVVRSDDLTELVIAKVRVGDSVSLSFDGIPGLEIPGKVKTIRPYGEKKRGDITYTVTIAPERWDDRLRWMMTSQIAIVPKL
;
A
#
# COMPACT_ATOMS: atom_id res chain seq x y z
N ARG A 1 3.24 6.84 -56.87
CA ARG A 1 3.91 6.79 -55.55
C ARG A 1 3.26 7.77 -54.55
N ALA A 2 2.96 9.02 -54.95
CA ALA A 2 2.33 10.00 -54.05
C ALA A 2 0.95 9.57 -53.53
N VAL A 3 0.12 8.93 -54.34
CA VAL A 3 -1.21 8.44 -53.95
C VAL A 3 -1.11 7.32 -52.91
N LEU A 4 -0.14 6.42 -53.03
CA LEU A 4 0.10 5.35 -52.05
C LEU A 4 0.55 5.93 -50.73
N SER A 5 1.48 6.87 -50.70
CA SER A 5 1.95 7.49 -49.45
C SER A 5 0.86 8.30 -48.75
N GLN A 6 -0.05 8.92 -49.55
CA GLN A 6 -1.21 9.62 -48.96
C GLN A 6 -2.21 8.65 -48.37
N ALA A 7 -2.51 7.54 -49.02
CA ALA A 7 -3.41 6.50 -48.50
C ALA A 7 -2.84 5.84 -47.24
N GLU A 8 -1.54 5.60 -47.19
CA GLU A 8 -0.84 5.10 -46.02
C GLU A 8 -0.91 6.08 -44.83
N ALA A 9 -0.73 7.37 -45.08
CA ALA A 9 -0.86 8.41 -44.05
C ALA A 9 -2.30 8.54 -43.53
N GLU A 10 -3.30 8.43 -44.41
CA GLU A 10 -4.71 8.43 -44.00
C GLU A 10 -5.05 7.18 -43.17
N LEU A 11 -4.58 6.00 -43.55
CA LEU A 11 -4.76 4.77 -42.83
C LEU A 11 -4.17 4.88 -41.40
N LEU A 12 -2.94 5.35 -41.29
CA LEU A 12 -2.27 5.58 -40.02
C LEU A 12 -3.07 6.56 -39.11
N THR A 13 -3.58 7.64 -39.73
CA THR A 13 -4.40 8.62 -39.03
C THR A 13 -5.69 7.98 -38.47
N GLN A 14 -6.37 7.15 -39.25
CA GLN A 14 -7.56 6.46 -38.79
C GLN A 14 -7.29 5.40 -37.71
N GLN A 15 -6.17 4.68 -37.85
CA GLN A 15 -5.73 3.73 -36.80
C GLN A 15 -5.43 4.46 -35.48
N ASN A 16 -4.78 5.61 -35.53
CA ASN A 16 -4.50 6.41 -34.32
C ASN A 16 -5.80 6.92 -33.68
N LYS A 17 -6.76 7.40 -34.47
CA LYS A 17 -8.08 7.80 -33.94
C LYS A 17 -8.84 6.62 -33.31
N GLN A 18 -8.78 5.44 -33.90
CA GLN A 18 -9.38 4.24 -33.36
C GLN A 18 -8.73 3.83 -32.03
N ALA A 19 -7.39 3.87 -31.95
CA ALA A 19 -6.65 3.58 -30.73
C ALA A 19 -6.97 4.59 -29.61
N GLU A 20 -7.09 5.87 -29.95
CA GLU A 20 -7.50 6.92 -29.01
C GLU A 20 -8.91 6.69 -28.49
N ALA A 21 -9.87 6.41 -29.36
CA ALA A 21 -11.25 6.12 -28.96
C ALA A 21 -11.36 4.85 -28.09
N ALA A 22 -10.60 3.81 -28.41
CA ALA A 22 -10.50 2.60 -27.60
C ALA A 22 -9.90 2.90 -26.22
N GLY A 23 -8.87 3.72 -26.14
CA GLY A 23 -8.26 4.15 -24.89
C GLY A 23 -9.19 5.01 -24.01
N ILE A 24 -10.07 5.81 -24.63
CA ILE A 24 -11.10 6.56 -23.90
C ILE A 24 -12.15 5.60 -23.34
N LEU A 25 -12.59 4.64 -24.14
CA LEU A 25 -13.57 3.63 -23.71
C LEU A 25 -13.04 2.77 -22.56
N ASP A 26 -11.79 2.34 -22.63
CA ASP A 26 -11.16 1.53 -21.57
C ASP A 26 -11.11 2.28 -20.21
N LYS A 27 -10.97 3.61 -20.25
CA LYS A 27 -11.01 4.45 -19.03
C LYS A 27 -12.40 4.58 -18.40
N THR A 28 -13.46 4.15 -19.09
CA THR A 28 -14.82 4.17 -18.53
C THR A 28 -15.09 2.96 -17.63
N GLU A 29 -14.23 1.94 -17.68
CA GLU A 29 -14.30 0.77 -16.81
C GLU A 29 -13.15 0.80 -15.80
N LEU A 30 -13.48 0.78 -14.50
CA LEU A 30 -12.49 0.65 -13.45
C LEU A 30 -12.29 -0.84 -13.11
N ARG A 31 -11.13 -1.37 -13.46
CA ARG A 31 -10.76 -2.77 -13.22
C ARG A 31 -9.75 -2.90 -12.09
N ALA A 32 -9.90 -3.97 -11.30
CA ALA A 32 -8.95 -4.29 -10.25
C ALA A 32 -7.58 -4.67 -10.86
N PRO A 33 -6.48 -3.98 -10.50
CA PRO A 33 -5.15 -4.28 -11.04
C PRO A 33 -4.53 -5.55 -10.41
N MET A 34 -5.11 -6.04 -9.31
CA MET A 34 -4.62 -7.18 -8.54
C MET A 34 -5.77 -7.90 -7.85
N SER A 35 -5.54 -9.15 -7.46
CA SER A 35 -6.45 -9.89 -6.58
C SER A 35 -6.32 -9.36 -5.15
N GLY A 36 -7.43 -9.30 -4.43
CA GLY A 36 -7.44 -8.81 -3.05
C GLY A 36 -8.85 -8.53 -2.56
N THR A 37 -8.97 -8.02 -1.33
CA THR A 37 -10.24 -7.63 -0.71
C THR A 37 -10.47 -6.13 -0.87
N VAL A 38 -11.70 -5.74 -1.21
CA VAL A 38 -12.09 -4.33 -1.25
C VAL A 38 -12.14 -3.79 0.18
N ALA A 39 -11.11 -3.02 0.55
CA ALA A 39 -10.98 -2.43 1.89
C ALA A 39 -11.77 -1.13 2.04
N PHE A 40 -12.03 -0.43 0.95
CA PHE A 40 -12.72 0.83 0.92
C PHE A 40 -13.42 1.03 -0.41
N LEU A 41 -14.67 1.47 -0.37
CA LEU A 41 -15.48 1.81 -1.53
C LEU A 41 -16.26 3.09 -1.21
N ASP A 42 -15.96 4.16 -1.94
CA ASP A 42 -16.57 5.49 -1.72
C ASP A 42 -17.16 6.01 -3.04
N VAL A 43 -18.07 5.22 -3.60
CA VAL A 43 -18.82 5.60 -4.80
C VAL A 43 -20.18 4.91 -4.80
N LYS A 44 -21.21 5.64 -5.19
CA LYS A 44 -22.58 5.13 -5.35
C LYS A 44 -23.02 5.29 -6.78
N VAL A 45 -23.96 4.44 -7.19
CA VAL A 45 -24.56 4.53 -8.52
C VAL A 45 -25.25 5.89 -8.67
N GLY A 46 -24.95 6.59 -9.76
CA GLY A 46 -25.45 7.94 -10.04
C GLY A 46 -24.57 9.07 -9.55
N GLU A 47 -23.51 8.80 -8.80
CA GLU A 47 -22.53 9.81 -8.40
C GLU A 47 -21.53 10.12 -9.51
N HIS A 48 -21.04 11.33 -9.53
CA HIS A 48 -20.02 11.78 -10.47
C HIS A 48 -18.62 11.50 -9.90
N ALA A 49 -17.87 10.64 -10.57
CA ALA A 49 -16.49 10.37 -10.22
C ALA A 49 -15.57 11.52 -10.68
N LEU A 50 -14.97 12.22 -9.73
CA LEU A 50 -14.02 13.29 -10.02
C LEU A 50 -12.61 12.74 -10.24
N LEU A 51 -11.90 13.36 -11.18
CA LEU A 51 -10.50 13.01 -11.43
C LEU A 51 -9.64 13.24 -10.16
N GLY A 52 -8.84 12.23 -9.81
CA GLY A 52 -7.93 12.31 -8.66
C GLY A 52 -8.55 11.89 -7.32
N THR A 53 -9.84 11.56 -7.26
CA THR A 53 -10.46 10.96 -6.06
C THR A 53 -10.19 9.46 -5.97
N VAL A 54 -9.95 8.99 -4.75
CA VAL A 54 -9.82 7.55 -4.48
C VAL A 54 -11.21 6.96 -4.34
N LEU A 55 -11.64 6.19 -5.32
CA LEU A 55 -12.95 5.55 -5.34
C LEU A 55 -12.96 4.18 -4.65
N VAL A 56 -11.89 3.41 -4.84
CA VAL A 56 -11.76 2.04 -4.33
C VAL A 56 -10.34 1.85 -3.79
N ARG A 57 -10.22 1.11 -2.67
CA ARG A 57 -8.94 0.58 -2.18
C ARG A 57 -9.04 -0.93 -2.13
N ILE A 58 -8.11 -1.60 -2.79
CA ILE A 58 -7.95 -3.04 -2.74
C ILE A 58 -6.75 -3.35 -1.87
N ALA A 59 -6.92 -4.25 -0.92
CA ALA A 59 -5.87 -4.70 -0.03
C ALA A 59 -5.47 -6.14 -0.36
N ASP A 60 -4.17 -6.39 -0.35
CA ASP A 60 -3.59 -7.72 -0.43
C ASP A 60 -3.47 -8.29 0.98
N GLU A 61 -4.19 -9.38 1.24
CA GLU A 61 -4.20 -10.07 2.54
C GLU A 61 -3.16 -11.21 2.62
N SER A 62 -2.37 -11.41 1.57
CA SER A 62 -1.37 -12.47 1.52
C SER A 62 -0.22 -12.28 2.52
N ALA A 63 0.06 -11.03 2.91
CA ALA A 63 1.12 -10.70 3.85
C ALA A 63 0.75 -9.49 4.70
N TRP A 64 0.63 -9.72 6.00
CA TRP A 64 0.41 -8.67 6.98
C TRP A 64 1.73 -8.07 7.46
N VAL A 65 1.71 -6.78 7.70
CA VAL A 65 2.85 -6.06 8.28
C VAL A 65 2.35 -5.09 9.36
N VAL A 66 3.14 -4.97 10.43
CA VAL A 66 2.96 -3.94 11.43
C VAL A 66 4.04 -2.89 11.21
N ARG A 67 3.67 -1.62 11.22
CA ARG A 67 4.59 -0.52 11.01
C ARG A 67 4.61 0.38 12.24
N SER A 68 5.80 0.50 12.86
CA SER A 68 6.08 1.54 13.84
C SER A 68 6.67 2.74 13.12
N ASP A 69 6.26 3.94 13.51
CA ASP A 69 6.72 5.20 12.94
C ASP A 69 7.09 6.25 14.02
N ASP A 70 7.31 5.78 15.24
CA ASP A 70 7.59 6.58 16.44
C ASP A 70 8.93 6.27 17.11
N LEU A 71 9.78 5.44 16.49
CA LEU A 71 11.07 5.06 17.05
C LEU A 71 12.07 6.21 16.91
N THR A 72 12.55 6.71 18.06
CA THR A 72 13.56 7.77 18.12
C THR A 72 14.95 7.29 17.70
N GLU A 73 15.88 8.23 17.45
CA GLU A 73 17.28 7.93 17.11
C GLU A 73 17.96 7.02 18.15
N LEU A 74 17.68 7.23 19.43
CA LEU A 74 18.28 6.45 20.52
C LEU A 74 17.83 5.00 20.54
N VAL A 75 16.61 4.74 20.07
CA VAL A 75 16.03 3.38 20.01
C VAL A 75 16.44 2.69 18.72
N ILE A 76 16.33 3.37 17.58
CA ILE A 76 16.60 2.78 16.27
C ILE A 76 18.06 2.32 16.13
N ALA A 77 19.00 3.03 16.77
CA ALA A 77 20.42 2.66 16.75
C ALA A 77 20.71 1.26 17.34
N LYS A 78 19.79 0.74 18.17
CA LYS A 78 19.91 -0.57 18.81
C LYS A 78 19.12 -1.66 18.07
N VAL A 79 18.25 -1.30 17.13
CA VAL A 79 17.39 -2.21 16.41
C VAL A 79 18.06 -2.71 15.13
N ARG A 80 17.99 -4.01 14.88
CA ARG A 80 18.55 -4.64 13.70
C ARG A 80 17.46 -5.44 12.97
N VAL A 81 17.63 -5.58 11.67
CA VAL A 81 16.79 -6.49 10.86
C VAL A 81 16.98 -7.92 11.39
N GLY A 82 15.86 -8.60 11.64
CA GLY A 82 15.82 -9.94 12.22
C GLY A 82 15.67 -10.00 13.73
N ASP A 83 15.64 -8.85 14.42
CA ASP A 83 15.36 -8.81 15.86
C ASP A 83 13.94 -9.33 16.16
N SER A 84 13.82 -10.03 17.27
CA SER A 84 12.54 -10.56 17.72
C SER A 84 11.68 -9.46 18.31
N VAL A 85 10.40 -9.51 18.02
CA VAL A 85 9.41 -8.51 18.44
C VAL A 85 8.19 -9.20 19.02
N SER A 86 7.65 -8.70 20.12
CA SER A 86 6.31 -9.03 20.59
C SER A 86 5.35 -7.91 20.23
N LEU A 87 4.24 -8.28 19.61
CA LEU A 87 3.16 -7.38 19.22
C LEU A 87 1.96 -7.63 20.11
N SER A 88 1.48 -6.60 20.80
CA SER A 88 0.22 -6.63 21.53
C SER A 88 -0.74 -5.60 20.94
N PHE A 89 -2.03 -5.86 21.06
CA PHE A 89 -3.07 -5.06 20.40
C PHE A 89 -4.08 -4.58 21.42
N ASP A 90 -4.25 -3.27 21.51
CA ASP A 90 -5.17 -2.66 22.49
C ASP A 90 -6.63 -3.10 22.27
N GLY A 91 -7.00 -3.34 21.01
CA GLY A 91 -8.34 -3.81 20.64
C GLY A 91 -8.65 -5.26 21.00
N ILE A 92 -7.63 -6.06 21.36
CA ILE A 92 -7.78 -7.48 21.72
C ILE A 92 -6.88 -7.78 22.92
N PRO A 93 -7.34 -7.49 24.15
CA PRO A 93 -6.56 -7.69 25.36
C PRO A 93 -6.07 -9.14 25.51
N GLY A 94 -4.78 -9.31 25.83
CA GLY A 94 -4.16 -10.62 26.01
C GLY A 94 -3.72 -11.31 24.72
N LEU A 95 -3.92 -10.71 23.56
CA LEU A 95 -3.36 -11.21 22.30
C LEU A 95 -1.92 -10.73 22.15
N GLU A 96 -0.98 -11.66 22.19
CA GLU A 96 0.42 -11.43 21.85
C GLU A 96 0.81 -12.23 20.61
N ILE A 97 1.42 -11.54 19.64
CA ILE A 97 1.87 -12.15 18.40
C ILE A 97 3.37 -11.92 18.27
N PRO A 98 4.17 -13.00 18.18
CA PRO A 98 5.57 -12.87 17.87
C PRO A 98 5.79 -12.40 16.45
N GLY A 99 6.84 -11.63 16.23
CA GLY A 99 7.22 -11.14 14.91
C GLY A 99 8.71 -10.88 14.82
N LYS A 100 9.14 -10.47 13.65
CA LYS A 100 10.53 -10.09 13.38
C LYS A 100 10.61 -8.77 12.65
N VAL A 101 11.65 -7.99 12.95
CA VAL A 101 11.99 -6.79 12.19
C VAL A 101 12.33 -7.20 10.75
N LYS A 102 11.50 -6.77 9.80
CA LYS A 102 11.68 -7.07 8.36
C LYS A 102 12.55 -6.04 7.68
N THR A 103 12.24 -4.76 7.89
CA THR A 103 12.98 -3.65 7.29
C THR A 103 12.99 -2.44 8.21
N ILE A 104 14.09 -1.68 8.12
CA ILE A 104 14.26 -0.40 8.80
C ILE A 104 14.41 0.64 7.69
N ARG A 105 13.57 1.69 7.69
CA ARG A 105 13.71 2.78 6.73
C ARG A 105 14.93 3.62 7.12
N PRO A 106 15.90 3.83 6.23
CA PRO A 106 17.12 4.58 6.55
C PRO A 106 16.88 6.09 6.68
N TYR A 107 15.73 6.59 6.29
CA TYR A 107 15.37 7.99 6.34
C TYR A 107 14.45 8.26 7.52
N GLY A 108 14.84 9.21 8.38
CA GLY A 108 14.04 9.71 9.50
C GLY A 108 13.09 10.83 9.06
N GLU A 109 11.90 10.84 9.63
CA GLU A 109 10.88 11.86 9.40
C GLU A 109 10.71 12.72 10.66
N LYS A 110 10.60 14.04 10.50
CA LYS A 110 10.34 14.92 11.64
C LYS A 110 8.87 14.87 12.02
N LYS A 111 8.57 14.34 13.22
CA LYS A 111 7.23 14.28 13.80
C LYS A 111 7.23 14.96 15.16
N ARG A 112 6.31 15.89 15.38
CA ARG A 112 6.09 16.58 16.66
C ARG A 112 7.34 17.19 17.29
N GLY A 113 8.35 17.53 16.48
CA GLY A 113 9.62 18.12 16.95
C GLY A 113 10.78 17.13 16.98
N ASP A 114 10.53 15.83 17.04
CA ASP A 114 11.56 14.79 17.07
C ASP A 114 11.75 14.13 15.70
N ILE A 115 12.94 13.57 15.50
CA ILE A 115 13.21 12.72 14.33
C ILE A 115 12.86 11.29 14.72
N THR A 116 11.96 10.69 13.94
CA THR A 116 11.49 9.32 14.14
C THR A 116 11.75 8.46 12.90
N TYR A 117 11.92 7.17 13.13
CA TYR A 117 12.22 6.17 12.11
C TYR A 117 11.10 5.16 11.99
N THR A 118 10.85 4.72 10.76
CA THR A 118 9.85 3.71 10.46
C THR A 118 10.49 2.32 10.40
N VAL A 119 9.96 1.41 11.19
CA VAL A 119 10.32 -0.01 11.17
C VAL A 119 9.12 -0.82 10.72
N THR A 120 9.35 -1.75 9.79
CA THR A 120 8.33 -2.71 9.36
C THR A 120 8.61 -4.07 9.97
N ILE A 121 7.60 -4.62 10.62
CA ILE A 121 7.65 -5.88 11.34
C ILE A 121 6.76 -6.89 10.60
N ALA A 122 7.29 -8.09 10.40
CA ALA A 122 6.54 -9.22 9.89
C ALA A 122 6.06 -10.07 11.07
N PRO A 123 4.75 -10.15 11.34
CA PRO A 123 4.22 -11.07 12.34
C PRO A 123 4.41 -12.53 11.87
N GLU A 124 4.71 -13.45 12.78
CA GLU A 124 4.87 -14.87 12.48
C GLU A 124 3.52 -15.59 12.32
N ARG A 125 2.48 -15.03 12.89
CA ARG A 125 1.09 -15.51 12.79
C ARG A 125 0.14 -14.33 12.73
N TRP A 126 -1.08 -14.56 12.29
CA TRP A 126 -2.14 -13.56 12.25
C TRP A 126 -3.40 -14.07 12.95
N ASP A 127 -4.18 -13.17 13.50
CA ASP A 127 -5.47 -13.46 14.14
C ASP A 127 -6.59 -12.81 13.30
N ASP A 128 -7.62 -13.59 12.97
CA ASP A 128 -8.71 -13.16 12.08
C ASP A 128 -9.56 -11.99 12.65
N ARG A 129 -9.42 -11.69 13.93
CA ARG A 129 -10.06 -10.54 14.57
C ARG A 129 -9.35 -9.23 14.30
N LEU A 130 -8.09 -9.27 13.86
CA LEU A 130 -7.32 -8.07 13.54
C LEU A 130 -7.83 -7.44 12.24
N ARG A 131 -7.80 -6.11 12.21
CA ARG A 131 -8.21 -5.31 11.05
C ARG A 131 -7.13 -4.30 10.69
N TRP A 132 -7.15 -3.85 9.47
CA TRP A 132 -6.26 -2.76 9.04
C TRP A 132 -6.44 -1.53 9.91
N MET A 133 -5.36 -0.80 10.12
CA MET A 133 -5.30 0.41 10.94
C MET A 133 -5.54 0.21 12.44
N MET A 134 -5.57 -1.04 12.93
CA MET A 134 -5.55 -1.27 14.38
C MET A 134 -4.20 -0.86 14.97
N THR A 135 -4.25 -0.21 16.12
CA THR A 135 -3.07 0.17 16.89
C THR A 135 -2.48 -1.04 17.59
N SER A 136 -1.17 -1.15 17.54
CA SER A 136 -0.41 -2.18 18.26
C SER A 136 0.72 -1.55 19.06
N GLN A 137 1.01 -2.13 20.21
CA GLN A 137 2.23 -1.85 20.97
C GLN A 137 3.31 -2.84 20.53
N ILE A 138 4.54 -2.35 20.41
CA ILE A 138 5.66 -3.10 19.86
C ILE A 138 6.76 -3.15 20.92
N ALA A 139 7.08 -4.34 21.40
CA ALA A 139 8.23 -4.59 22.26
C ALA A 139 9.33 -5.28 21.44
N ILE A 140 10.41 -4.56 21.16
CA ILE A 140 11.57 -5.08 20.41
C ILE A 140 12.59 -5.61 21.40
N VAL A 141 13.02 -6.86 21.24
CA VAL A 141 14.11 -7.49 22.01
C VAL A 141 15.36 -7.50 21.13
N PRO A 142 16.29 -6.56 21.34
CA PRO A 142 17.52 -6.53 20.57
C PRO A 142 18.33 -7.81 20.85
N LYS A 143 18.88 -8.42 19.82
CA LYS A 143 19.91 -9.45 19.99
C LYS A 143 21.20 -8.77 20.48
N LEU A 144 21.68 -9.22 21.64
CA LEU A 144 22.99 -8.85 22.17
C LEU A 144 24.12 -9.33 21.26
#